data_cbe0c40b2bfb44891530f3037eca6bad
#
_entry.id   cbe0c40b2bfb44891530f3037eca6bad
#
_cell.length_a   1.000
_cell.length_b   1.000
_cell.length_c   1.000
_cell.angle_alpha   90.00
_cell.angle_beta   90.00
_cell.angle_gamma   90.00
#
_symmetry.space_group_name_H-M   'P 1'
#
loop_
_entity.id
_entity.type
_entity.pdbx_description
1 polymer ?
#
loop_
_entity_poly.entity_id
_entity_poly.type
_entity_poly.pdbx_seq_one_letter_code
_entity_poly.pdbx_strand_id
1 'polypeptide(L)'
;MILVLSQDPDFFKKLSKTQTPPLLWIGCSDSRVPANEIIGAAPGEVFVHRNIANMVIHSDMNMLSVLDYSVNILKVKHIIVCGHYGCGGVKAAMGNSSVGIIDNWIRHIKDSYKFRKKEIEEISNEKERFDKFVEWNIKQQVLNLAVTSIVQQAWANGQELSIHGWVYGLDTGLVKDLDVTFRTHDDIRNSSVYKLGFN
;
A
#
# COMPACT_ATOMS: atom_id res chain seq x y z
N MET A 1 15.06 -14.14 16.65
CA MET A 1 14.93 -15.58 16.29
C MET A 1 14.99 -16.49 17.52
N ILE A 2 15.94 -16.34 18.43
CA ILE A 2 16.07 -17.16 19.67
C ILE A 2 14.86 -17.03 20.60
N LEU A 3 14.28 -15.84 20.75
CA LEU A 3 13.11 -15.57 21.61
C LEU A 3 11.85 -16.33 21.18
N VAL A 4 11.60 -16.53 19.89
CA VAL A 4 10.44 -17.27 19.39
C VAL A 4 10.56 -18.76 19.72
N LEU A 5 11.75 -19.34 19.58
CA LEU A 5 12.01 -20.73 19.92
C LEU A 5 11.92 -21.01 21.42
N SER A 6 12.17 -20.01 22.28
CA SER A 6 12.05 -20.17 23.73
C SER A 6 10.61 -20.23 24.24
N GLN A 7 9.66 -19.72 23.41
CA GLN A 7 8.22 -19.72 23.76
C GLN A 7 7.46 -20.90 23.12
N ASP A 8 7.83 -21.37 21.95
CA ASP A 8 7.24 -22.53 21.28
C ASP A 8 8.33 -23.30 20.48
N PRO A 9 8.84 -24.43 21.03
CA PRO A 9 9.84 -25.24 20.34
C PRO A 9 9.39 -25.77 18.96
N ASP A 10 8.09 -25.96 18.78
CA ASP A 10 7.51 -26.45 17.52
C ASP A 10 7.09 -25.35 16.54
N PHE A 11 7.35 -24.09 16.85
CA PHE A 11 6.91 -22.93 16.05
C PHE A 11 7.26 -23.07 14.57
N PHE A 12 8.52 -23.28 14.23
CA PHE A 12 8.96 -23.40 12.85
C PHE A 12 8.43 -24.66 12.15
N LYS A 13 8.24 -25.74 12.90
CA LYS A 13 7.65 -26.98 12.38
C LYS A 13 6.17 -26.80 12.06
N LYS A 14 5.44 -26.01 12.83
CA LYS A 14 4.05 -25.62 12.52
C LYS A 14 4.02 -24.69 11.32
N LEU A 15 4.87 -23.67 11.29
CA LEU A 15 4.95 -22.67 10.24
C LEU A 15 5.32 -23.27 8.87
N SER A 16 6.14 -24.35 8.84
CA SER A 16 6.53 -25.02 7.59
C SER A 16 5.41 -25.79 6.90
N LYS A 17 4.28 -26.06 7.57
CA LYS A 17 3.20 -26.88 7.02
C LYS A 17 2.26 -26.09 6.10
N THR A 18 1.93 -24.86 6.45
CA THR A 18 0.98 -24.01 5.71
C THR A 18 1.19 -22.55 6.07
N GLN A 19 0.65 -21.66 5.23
CA GLN A 19 0.52 -20.24 5.54
C GLN A 19 -0.95 -19.83 5.43
N THR A 20 -1.42 -19.07 6.39
CA THR A 20 -2.78 -18.52 6.44
C THR A 20 -2.74 -17.07 6.94
N PRO A 21 -2.02 -16.18 6.22
CA PRO A 21 -1.89 -14.79 6.65
C PRO A 21 -3.26 -14.09 6.59
N PRO A 22 -3.67 -13.36 7.62
CA PRO A 22 -4.92 -12.60 7.61
C PRO A 22 -4.84 -11.38 6.68
N LEU A 23 -3.65 -10.92 6.32
CA LEU A 23 -3.47 -9.69 5.55
C LEU A 23 -2.37 -9.77 4.49
N LEU A 24 -2.57 -8.98 3.41
CA LEU A 24 -1.54 -8.60 2.45
C LEU A 24 -1.05 -7.18 2.79
N TRP A 25 0.27 -7.02 2.87
CA TRP A 25 0.93 -5.71 2.96
C TRP A 25 1.54 -5.33 1.62
N ILE A 26 1.18 -4.16 1.09
CA ILE A 26 1.81 -3.54 -0.08
C ILE A 26 2.57 -2.31 0.39
N GLY A 27 3.90 -2.41 0.46
CA GLY A 27 4.75 -1.38 1.05
C GLY A 27 5.85 -0.85 0.14
N CYS A 28 6.53 0.19 0.62
CA CYS A 28 7.72 0.67 -0.04
C CYS A 28 8.90 -0.30 0.15
N SER A 29 9.78 -0.37 -0.87
CA SER A 29 11.05 -1.11 -0.80
C SER A 29 12.09 -0.47 0.13
N ASP A 30 11.82 0.72 0.68
CA ASP A 30 12.71 1.39 1.64
C ASP A 30 13.05 0.46 2.82
N SER A 31 14.34 0.24 3.06
CA SER A 31 14.83 -0.72 4.05
C SER A 31 14.43 -0.39 5.48
N ARG A 32 14.03 0.85 5.74
CA ARG A 32 13.61 1.35 7.05
C ARG A 32 12.14 1.06 7.36
N VAL A 33 11.40 0.40 6.44
CA VAL A 33 9.96 0.14 6.55
C VAL A 33 9.70 -1.38 6.58
N PRO A 34 10.05 -2.09 7.69
CA PRO A 34 9.82 -3.52 7.80
C PRO A 34 8.37 -3.81 8.20
N ALA A 35 7.62 -4.50 7.34
CA ALA A 35 6.17 -4.68 7.48
C ALA A 35 5.77 -5.34 8.82
N ASN A 36 6.41 -6.47 9.15
CA ASN A 36 6.06 -7.23 10.36
C ASN A 36 6.33 -6.44 11.64
N GLU A 37 7.48 -5.76 11.72
CA GLU A 37 7.88 -4.98 12.90
C GLU A 37 6.95 -3.80 13.13
N ILE A 38 6.52 -3.12 12.05
CA ILE A 38 5.64 -1.94 12.12
C ILE A 38 4.30 -2.29 12.76
N ILE A 39 3.75 -3.46 12.47
CA ILE A 39 2.44 -3.88 12.98
C ILE A 39 2.52 -4.92 14.10
N GLY A 40 3.73 -5.25 14.57
CA GLY A 40 3.94 -6.24 15.62
C GLY A 40 3.52 -7.67 15.24
N ALA A 41 3.60 -8.01 13.95
CA ALA A 41 3.15 -9.30 13.45
C ALA A 41 4.26 -10.37 13.52
N ALA A 42 3.88 -11.59 13.84
CA ALA A 42 4.76 -12.75 13.83
C ALA A 42 5.04 -13.25 12.39
N PRO A 43 6.10 -14.05 12.19
CA PRO A 43 6.33 -14.74 10.93
C PRO A 43 5.11 -15.59 10.53
N GLY A 44 4.67 -15.48 9.26
CA GLY A 44 3.51 -16.18 8.72
C GLY A 44 2.18 -15.42 8.78
N GLU A 45 2.12 -14.29 9.50
CA GLU A 45 0.90 -13.49 9.64
C GLU A 45 0.73 -12.43 8.57
N VAL A 46 1.78 -12.11 7.80
CA VAL A 46 1.74 -11.07 6.77
C VAL A 46 2.23 -11.64 5.45
N PHE A 47 1.39 -11.58 4.40
CA PHE A 47 1.83 -11.77 3.04
C PHE A 47 2.34 -10.42 2.51
N VAL A 48 3.53 -10.36 1.91
CA VAL A 48 4.21 -9.08 1.68
C VAL A 48 4.54 -8.89 0.20
N HIS A 49 4.13 -7.75 -0.35
CA HIS A 49 4.63 -7.18 -1.61
C HIS A 49 5.32 -5.85 -1.35
N ARG A 50 6.47 -5.61 -2.00
CA ARG A 50 7.21 -4.35 -1.87
C ARG A 50 7.74 -3.89 -3.21
N ASN A 51 7.55 -2.61 -3.49
CA ASN A 51 8.12 -1.92 -4.64
C ASN A 51 8.44 -0.46 -4.29
N ILE A 52 9.06 0.28 -5.20
CA ILE A 52 9.35 1.69 -4.95
C ILE A 52 8.06 2.48 -4.85
N ALA A 53 7.87 3.15 -3.71
CA ALA A 53 6.72 3.99 -3.37
C ALA A 53 5.37 3.25 -3.28
N ASN A 54 5.37 1.97 -2.91
CA ASN A 54 4.15 1.17 -2.64
C ASN A 54 3.09 1.25 -3.75
N MET A 55 3.53 1.23 -5.00
CA MET A 55 2.68 1.45 -6.16
C MET A 55 1.82 0.23 -6.51
N VAL A 56 0.59 0.51 -6.93
CA VAL A 56 -0.34 -0.44 -7.54
C VAL A 56 -0.56 -0.01 -8.98
N ILE A 57 0.13 -0.67 -9.89
CA ILE A 57 0.08 -0.40 -11.33
C ILE A 57 -0.68 -1.53 -12.01
N HIS A 58 -1.75 -1.20 -12.75
CA HIS A 58 -2.68 -2.18 -13.32
C HIS A 58 -2.06 -3.10 -14.39
N SER A 59 -0.87 -2.77 -14.89
CA SER A 59 -0.10 -3.60 -15.83
C SER A 59 1.11 -4.30 -15.20
N ASP A 60 1.36 -4.09 -13.89
CA ASP A 60 2.43 -4.76 -13.18
C ASP A 60 2.00 -6.19 -12.81
N MET A 61 2.37 -7.14 -13.65
CA MET A 61 2.05 -8.56 -13.45
C MET A 61 2.63 -9.14 -12.17
N ASN A 62 3.74 -8.60 -11.66
CA ASN A 62 4.30 -9.06 -10.40
C ASN A 62 3.36 -8.69 -9.22
N MET A 63 2.96 -7.43 -9.13
CA MET A 63 2.01 -6.97 -8.10
C MET A 63 0.66 -7.68 -8.25
N LEU A 64 0.12 -7.78 -9.48
CA LEU A 64 -1.16 -8.45 -9.73
C LEU A 64 -1.13 -9.94 -9.37
N SER A 65 -0.03 -10.65 -9.60
CA SER A 65 0.12 -12.07 -9.22
C SER A 65 0.12 -12.25 -7.71
N VAL A 66 0.80 -11.36 -6.98
CA VAL A 66 0.78 -11.36 -5.50
C VAL A 66 -0.63 -11.06 -4.99
N LEU A 67 -1.32 -10.08 -5.60
CA LEU A 67 -2.69 -9.74 -5.26
C LEU A 67 -3.64 -10.92 -5.50
N ASP A 68 -3.58 -11.52 -6.69
CA ASP A 68 -4.44 -12.66 -7.04
C ASP A 68 -4.24 -13.84 -6.08
N TYR A 69 -2.99 -14.20 -5.82
CA TYR A 69 -2.69 -15.28 -4.89
C TYR A 69 -3.18 -14.98 -3.48
N SER A 70 -3.00 -13.76 -2.99
CA SER A 70 -3.45 -13.38 -1.65
C SER A 70 -4.98 -13.39 -1.51
N VAL A 71 -5.70 -12.89 -2.51
CA VAL A 71 -7.16 -12.76 -2.48
C VAL A 71 -7.83 -14.10 -2.81
N ASN A 72 -7.39 -14.78 -3.86
CA ASN A 72 -8.09 -15.94 -4.38
C ASN A 72 -7.64 -17.26 -3.76
N ILE A 73 -6.37 -17.38 -3.36
CA ILE A 73 -5.82 -18.61 -2.80
C ILE A 73 -5.71 -18.53 -1.27
N LEU A 74 -5.04 -17.50 -0.74
CA LEU A 74 -4.83 -17.35 0.71
C LEU A 74 -6.07 -16.79 1.43
N LYS A 75 -7.01 -16.17 0.70
CA LYS A 75 -8.24 -15.62 1.26
C LYS A 75 -8.00 -14.60 2.38
N VAL A 76 -7.02 -13.72 2.17
CA VAL A 76 -6.75 -12.64 3.12
C VAL A 76 -8.00 -11.77 3.31
N LYS A 77 -8.20 -11.27 4.52
CA LYS A 77 -9.35 -10.40 4.85
C LYS A 77 -9.01 -8.92 4.74
N HIS A 78 -7.73 -8.59 4.80
CA HIS A 78 -7.27 -7.22 4.77
C HIS A 78 -6.15 -7.04 3.76
N ILE A 79 -6.14 -5.91 3.06
CA ILE A 79 -5.02 -5.45 2.27
C ILE A 79 -4.65 -4.06 2.77
N ILE A 80 -3.37 -3.87 3.12
CA ILE A 80 -2.86 -2.60 3.62
C ILE A 80 -1.89 -2.04 2.59
N VAL A 81 -2.20 -0.89 2.02
CA VAL A 81 -1.24 -0.09 1.25
C VAL A 81 -0.57 0.87 2.21
N CYS A 82 0.70 0.63 2.52
CA CYS A 82 1.45 1.45 3.45
C CYS A 82 2.63 2.14 2.79
N GLY A 83 2.54 3.46 2.71
CA GLY A 83 3.68 4.32 2.36
C GLY A 83 4.39 4.83 3.60
N HIS A 84 5.36 5.72 3.40
CA HIS A 84 6.07 6.35 4.50
C HIS A 84 6.44 7.80 4.17
N TYR A 85 6.49 8.66 5.17
CA TYR A 85 7.01 10.00 4.99
C TYR A 85 8.50 9.96 4.61
N GLY A 86 8.96 10.95 3.85
CA GLY A 86 10.33 10.99 3.37
C GLY A 86 10.63 9.99 2.23
N CYS A 87 9.64 9.45 1.53
CA CYS A 87 9.82 8.50 0.43
C CYS A 87 10.58 9.12 -0.74
N GLY A 88 11.75 8.54 -1.10
CA GLY A 88 12.59 9.03 -2.17
C GLY A 88 11.93 8.97 -3.55
N GLY A 89 11.16 7.92 -3.83
CA GLY A 89 10.42 7.78 -5.10
C GLY A 89 9.34 8.85 -5.27
N VAL A 90 8.60 9.15 -4.21
CA VAL A 90 7.58 10.23 -4.21
C VAL A 90 8.25 11.59 -4.35
N LYS A 91 9.39 11.83 -3.66
CA LYS A 91 10.16 13.08 -3.79
C LYS A 91 10.67 13.28 -5.21
N ALA A 92 11.22 12.25 -5.84
CA ALA A 92 11.67 12.32 -7.23
C ALA A 92 10.55 12.62 -8.22
N ALA A 93 9.32 12.18 -7.94
CA ALA A 93 8.15 12.48 -8.77
C ALA A 93 7.72 13.95 -8.73
N MET A 94 8.01 14.68 -7.65
CA MET A 94 7.77 16.12 -7.55
C MET A 94 8.81 16.95 -8.31
N GLY A 95 9.98 16.37 -8.60
CA GLY A 95 11.07 17.03 -9.32
C GLY A 95 11.08 16.73 -10.81
N ASN A 96 12.04 17.36 -11.52
CA ASN A 96 12.25 17.19 -12.95
C ASN A 96 13.60 16.57 -13.32
N SER A 97 14.43 16.24 -12.33
CA SER A 97 15.73 15.61 -12.58
C SER A 97 15.54 14.16 -13.00
N SER A 98 16.35 13.70 -13.96
CA SER A 98 16.41 12.29 -14.32
C SER A 98 17.17 11.50 -13.27
N VAL A 99 16.66 10.33 -12.92
CA VAL A 99 17.26 9.36 -11.99
C VAL A 99 17.54 8.01 -12.66
N GLY A 100 17.60 8.00 -13.99
CA GLY A 100 17.90 6.83 -14.80
C GLY A 100 16.69 5.96 -15.11
N ILE A 101 16.87 4.65 -15.18
CA ILE A 101 15.79 3.71 -15.59
C ILE A 101 14.54 3.81 -14.72
N ILE A 102 14.70 4.19 -13.47
CA ILE A 102 13.57 4.35 -12.52
C ILE A 102 12.61 5.47 -12.94
N ASP A 103 13.00 6.38 -13.84
CA ASP A 103 12.13 7.42 -14.36
C ASP A 103 10.86 6.85 -14.98
N ASN A 104 10.93 5.67 -15.60
CA ASN A 104 9.76 5.00 -16.16
C ASN A 104 8.76 4.60 -15.06
N TRP A 105 9.23 4.14 -13.92
CA TRP A 105 8.41 3.82 -12.76
C TRP A 105 7.83 5.08 -12.10
N ILE A 106 8.66 6.11 -11.93
CA ILE A 106 8.27 7.39 -11.32
C ILE A 106 7.19 8.10 -12.14
N ARG A 107 7.07 7.84 -13.44
CA ARG A 107 6.00 8.42 -14.27
C ARG A 107 4.61 8.09 -13.72
N HIS A 108 4.39 6.89 -13.22
CA HIS A 108 3.12 6.53 -12.59
C HIS A 108 2.82 7.34 -11.33
N ILE A 109 3.86 7.69 -10.56
CA ILE A 109 3.73 8.57 -9.39
C ILE A 109 3.44 10.01 -9.84
N LYS A 110 4.10 10.47 -10.93
CA LYS A 110 3.84 11.80 -11.52
C LYS A 110 2.41 11.92 -12.03
N ASP A 111 1.81 10.86 -12.51
CA ASP A 111 0.40 10.89 -12.93
C ASP A 111 -0.52 11.13 -11.71
N SER A 112 -0.27 10.47 -10.59
CA SER A 112 -0.96 10.76 -9.33
C SER A 112 -0.78 12.22 -8.87
N TYR A 113 0.42 12.80 -9.06
CA TYR A 113 0.69 14.21 -8.76
C TYR A 113 -0.13 15.15 -9.64
N LYS A 114 -0.22 14.89 -10.95
CA LYS A 114 -0.97 15.75 -11.90
C LYS A 114 -2.43 15.88 -11.49
N PHE A 115 -3.08 14.81 -11.02
CA PHE A 115 -4.48 14.85 -10.61
C PHE A 115 -4.74 15.76 -9.41
N ARG A 116 -3.74 15.98 -8.55
CA ARG A 116 -3.86 16.78 -7.33
C ARG A 116 -2.94 17.99 -7.29
N LYS A 117 -2.34 18.32 -8.43
CA LYS A 117 -1.33 19.36 -8.53
C LYS A 117 -1.77 20.66 -7.88
N LYS A 118 -2.98 21.15 -8.25
CA LYS A 118 -3.52 22.41 -7.71
C LYS A 118 -3.58 22.38 -6.18
N GLU A 119 -4.21 21.37 -5.60
CA GLU A 119 -4.38 21.24 -4.15
C GLU A 119 -3.03 21.13 -3.42
N ILE A 120 -2.07 20.45 -4.04
CA ILE A 120 -0.74 20.23 -3.45
C ILE A 120 0.10 21.51 -3.54
N GLU A 121 0.07 22.23 -4.65
CA GLU A 121 0.86 23.44 -4.86
C GLU A 121 0.33 24.67 -4.07
N GLU A 122 -0.92 24.66 -3.63
CA GLU A 122 -1.47 25.67 -2.71
C GLU A 122 -0.84 25.58 -1.30
N ILE A 123 -0.20 24.47 -0.94
CA ILE A 123 0.48 24.31 0.36
C ILE A 123 1.85 24.99 0.27
N SER A 124 2.01 26.11 0.99
CA SER A 124 3.23 26.92 0.95
C SER A 124 4.45 26.24 1.60
N ASN A 125 4.22 25.49 2.70
CA ASN A 125 5.30 24.78 3.39
C ASN A 125 5.74 23.56 2.57
N GLU A 126 7.02 23.51 2.20
CA GLU A 126 7.56 22.45 1.33
C GLU A 126 7.45 21.06 1.97
N LYS A 127 7.72 20.95 3.27
CA LYS A 127 7.61 19.66 3.99
C LYS A 127 6.17 19.18 4.03
N GLU A 128 5.23 20.04 4.42
CA GLU A 128 3.81 19.71 4.49
C GLU A 128 3.28 19.33 3.10
N ARG A 129 3.67 20.05 2.06
CA ARG A 129 3.34 19.75 0.67
C ARG A 129 3.83 18.37 0.25
N PHE A 130 5.06 18.02 0.60
CA PHE A 130 5.62 16.70 0.32
C PHE A 130 4.89 15.60 1.09
N ASP A 131 4.69 15.78 2.39
CA ASP A 131 3.98 14.84 3.25
C ASP A 131 2.54 14.61 2.73
N LYS A 132 1.88 15.69 2.32
CA LYS A 132 0.54 15.62 1.73
C LYS A 132 0.52 14.82 0.43
N PHE A 133 1.52 14.98 -0.42
CA PHE A 133 1.61 14.19 -1.64
C PHE A 133 1.90 12.71 -1.35
N VAL A 134 2.71 12.38 -0.34
CA VAL A 134 2.87 10.99 0.12
C VAL A 134 1.52 10.39 0.49
N GLU A 135 0.71 11.09 1.30
CA GLU A 135 -0.63 10.63 1.68
C GLU A 135 -1.55 10.45 0.46
N TRP A 136 -1.55 11.40 -0.47
CA TRP A 136 -2.34 11.30 -1.70
C TRP A 136 -1.91 10.14 -2.60
N ASN A 137 -0.61 9.91 -2.72
CA ASN A 137 -0.11 8.75 -3.48
C ASN A 137 -0.66 7.44 -2.89
N ILE A 138 -0.62 7.28 -1.56
CA ILE A 138 -1.17 6.10 -0.90
C ILE A 138 -2.67 5.95 -1.19
N LYS A 139 -3.47 7.01 -1.02
CA LYS A 139 -4.91 7.01 -1.31
C LYS A 139 -5.21 6.63 -2.76
N GLN A 140 -4.40 7.10 -3.70
CA GLN A 140 -4.51 6.72 -5.10
C GLN A 140 -4.22 5.23 -5.32
N GLN A 141 -3.21 4.67 -4.63
CA GLN A 141 -2.89 3.25 -4.75
C GLN A 141 -3.98 2.36 -4.12
N VAL A 142 -4.61 2.79 -3.03
CA VAL A 142 -5.79 2.13 -2.46
C VAL A 142 -6.94 2.09 -3.47
N LEU A 143 -7.20 3.21 -4.16
CA LEU A 143 -8.21 3.26 -5.22
C LEU A 143 -7.83 2.35 -6.41
N ASN A 144 -6.58 2.43 -6.87
CA ASN A 144 -6.10 1.59 -7.97
C ASN A 144 -6.28 0.10 -7.64
N LEU A 145 -6.02 -0.29 -6.40
CA LEU A 145 -6.20 -1.67 -5.92
C LEU A 145 -7.68 -2.07 -5.93
N ALA A 146 -8.53 -1.20 -5.40
CA ALA A 146 -9.97 -1.43 -5.28
C ALA A 146 -10.65 -1.63 -6.64
N VAL A 147 -10.16 -0.97 -7.71
CA VAL A 147 -10.74 -1.10 -9.05
C VAL A 147 -10.12 -2.23 -9.89
N THR A 148 -9.19 -3.01 -9.35
CA THR A 148 -8.69 -4.21 -10.04
C THR A 148 -9.80 -5.25 -10.21
N SER A 149 -9.79 -5.99 -11.30
CA SER A 149 -10.74 -7.09 -11.53
C SER A 149 -10.71 -8.15 -10.42
N ILE A 150 -9.54 -8.37 -9.81
CA ILE A 150 -9.35 -9.32 -8.71
C ILE A 150 -10.18 -8.93 -7.49
N VAL A 151 -10.06 -7.68 -7.04
CA VAL A 151 -10.80 -7.17 -5.88
C VAL A 151 -12.29 -7.07 -6.20
N GLN A 152 -12.63 -6.56 -7.37
CA GLN A 152 -14.00 -6.40 -7.82
C GLN A 152 -14.73 -7.76 -7.86
N GLN A 153 -14.08 -8.79 -8.37
CA GLN A 153 -14.64 -10.14 -8.42
C GLN A 153 -14.78 -10.75 -7.01
N ALA A 154 -13.80 -10.51 -6.12
CA ALA A 154 -13.88 -10.98 -4.73
C ALA A 154 -15.11 -10.40 -4.02
N TRP A 155 -15.37 -9.10 -4.14
CA TRP A 155 -16.55 -8.45 -3.56
C TRP A 155 -17.85 -8.93 -4.22
N ALA A 156 -17.87 -9.09 -5.56
CA ALA A 156 -19.05 -9.62 -6.27
C ALA A 156 -19.40 -11.05 -5.83
N ASN A 157 -18.40 -11.84 -5.44
CA ASN A 157 -18.59 -13.19 -4.89
C ASN A 157 -18.91 -13.19 -3.38
N GLY A 158 -19.11 -12.04 -2.76
CA GLY A 158 -19.40 -11.91 -1.33
C GLY A 158 -18.22 -12.20 -0.40
N GLN A 159 -16.98 -12.18 -0.91
CA GLN A 159 -15.78 -12.38 -0.09
C GLN A 159 -15.57 -11.17 0.82
N GLU A 160 -15.40 -11.43 2.13
CA GLU A 160 -14.98 -10.41 3.09
C GLU A 160 -13.55 -9.95 2.75
N LEU A 161 -13.42 -8.71 2.29
CA LEU A 161 -12.15 -8.11 1.93
C LEU A 161 -12.18 -6.60 2.15
N SER A 162 -11.26 -6.10 2.98
CA SER A 162 -11.11 -4.67 3.28
C SER A 162 -9.75 -4.18 2.81
N ILE A 163 -9.71 -3.00 2.18
CA ILE A 163 -8.49 -2.37 1.70
C ILE A 163 -8.28 -1.07 2.47
N HIS A 164 -7.08 -0.85 3.00
CA HIS A 164 -6.74 0.28 3.87
C HIS A 164 -5.54 1.06 3.34
N GLY A 165 -5.49 2.37 3.62
CA GLY A 165 -4.36 3.23 3.31
C GLY A 165 -3.71 3.78 4.58
N TRP A 166 -2.45 3.43 4.82
CA TRP A 166 -1.67 3.85 5.98
C TRP A 166 -0.38 4.55 5.58
N VAL A 167 0.10 5.46 6.43
CA VAL A 167 1.42 6.07 6.28
C VAL A 167 2.24 5.87 7.55
N TYR A 168 3.50 5.51 7.38
CA TYR A 168 4.47 5.31 8.45
C TYR A 168 5.39 6.51 8.61
N GLY A 169 5.52 7.01 9.83
CA GLY A 169 6.47 8.06 10.18
C GLY A 169 7.82 7.46 10.56
N LEU A 170 8.85 7.68 9.74
CA LEU A 170 10.21 7.19 10.01
C LEU A 170 10.85 7.85 11.22
N ASP A 171 10.44 9.05 11.55
CA ASP A 171 10.92 9.86 12.67
C ASP A 171 10.20 9.56 13.99
N THR A 172 8.95 9.07 13.90
CA THR A 172 8.12 8.80 15.07
C THR A 172 7.99 7.31 15.39
N GLY A 173 8.20 6.44 14.39
CA GLY A 173 7.91 5.01 14.50
C GLY A 173 6.41 4.69 14.55
N LEU A 174 5.53 5.64 14.19
CA LEU A 174 4.09 5.48 14.29
C LEU A 174 3.43 5.34 12.92
N VAL A 175 2.37 4.54 12.88
CA VAL A 175 1.46 4.43 11.74
C VAL A 175 0.29 5.40 11.93
N LYS A 176 -0.04 6.13 10.87
CA LYS A 176 -1.26 6.95 10.76
C LYS A 176 -2.21 6.30 9.75
N ASP A 177 -3.44 6.03 10.15
CA ASP A 177 -4.52 5.70 9.22
C ASP A 177 -4.92 6.97 8.44
N LEU A 178 -5.06 6.83 7.12
CA LEU A 178 -5.42 7.95 6.24
C LEU A 178 -6.93 8.10 6.04
N ASP A 179 -7.74 7.38 6.81
CA ASP A 179 -9.20 7.37 6.72
C ASP A 179 -9.70 7.03 5.30
N VAL A 180 -9.01 6.09 4.65
CA VAL A 180 -9.42 5.52 3.37
C VAL A 180 -9.51 4.01 3.51
N THR A 181 -10.74 3.52 3.52
CA THR A 181 -11.03 2.09 3.59
C THR A 181 -12.15 1.75 2.61
N PHE A 182 -11.91 0.73 1.78
CA PHE A 182 -12.91 0.19 0.85
C PHE A 182 -13.20 -1.26 1.19
N ARG A 183 -14.49 -1.62 1.29
CA ARG A 183 -15.02 -2.97 1.55
C ARG A 183 -15.99 -3.44 0.48
N THR A 184 -16.50 -2.48 -0.30
CA THR A 184 -17.55 -2.69 -1.30
C THR A 184 -17.39 -1.73 -2.47
N HIS A 185 -18.12 -2.00 -3.56
CA HIS A 185 -18.25 -1.06 -4.68
C HIS A 185 -18.81 0.31 -4.26
N ASP A 186 -19.75 0.32 -3.30
CA ASP A 186 -20.40 1.56 -2.88
C ASP A 186 -19.45 2.46 -2.10
N ASP A 187 -18.52 1.89 -1.34
CA ASP A 187 -17.47 2.67 -0.66
C ASP A 187 -16.65 3.48 -1.68
N ILE A 188 -16.33 2.89 -2.84
CA ILE A 188 -15.60 3.60 -3.90
C ILE A 188 -16.43 4.75 -4.44
N ARG A 189 -17.68 4.51 -4.80
CA ARG A 189 -18.57 5.53 -5.38
C ARG A 189 -18.77 6.73 -4.46
N ASN A 190 -18.78 6.50 -3.16
CA ASN A 190 -18.98 7.52 -2.14
C ASN A 190 -17.66 8.20 -1.70
N SER A 191 -16.52 7.67 -2.10
CA SER A 191 -15.21 8.17 -1.69
C SER A 191 -14.86 9.50 -2.35
N SER A 192 -14.29 10.44 -1.58
CA SER A 192 -13.70 11.67 -2.08
C SER A 192 -12.49 11.43 -2.99
N VAL A 193 -11.85 10.27 -2.87
CA VAL A 193 -10.73 9.86 -3.73
C VAL A 193 -11.22 9.54 -5.14
N TYR A 194 -12.41 8.94 -5.27
CA TYR A 194 -13.03 8.61 -6.57
C TYR A 194 -13.73 9.80 -7.22
N LYS A 195 -14.34 10.67 -6.40
CA LYS A 195 -14.98 11.91 -6.88
C LYS A 195 -13.91 12.92 -7.33
N LEU A 196 -13.20 12.58 -8.39
CA LEU A 196 -12.35 13.49 -9.14
C LEU A 196 -13.27 14.39 -9.96
N GLY A 197 -13.86 15.41 -9.34
CA GLY A 197 -14.33 16.65 -9.96
C GLY A 197 -14.82 16.67 -11.42
N PHE A 198 -15.45 15.62 -11.90
CA PHE A 198 -16.23 15.64 -13.13
C PHE A 198 -17.68 15.93 -12.72
N ASN A 199 -17.96 17.21 -12.46
CA ASN A 199 -19.29 17.77 -12.54
C ASN A 199 -19.52 18.23 -13.95
#